data_e8111d7563c7c4f7dd8f996567e837d5
#
_entry.id   e8111d7563c7c4f7dd8f996567e837d5
#
_cell.length_a   1.000
_cell.length_b   1.000
_cell.length_c   1.000
_cell.angle_alpha   90.00
_cell.angle_beta   90.00
_cell.angle_gamma   90.00
#
_symmetry.space_group_name_H-M   'P 1'
#
loop_
_entity.id
_entity.type
_entity.pdbx_description
1 polymer ?
#
loop_
_entity_poly.entity_id
_entity_poly.type
_entity_poly.pdbx_seq_one_letter_code
_entity_poly.pdbx_strand_id
1 'polypeptide(L)'
;MTDFDPATRPIVSFWGVLPEPLRHKLLLGFTGRLHLLDMAGWCLRSNDPGLGPVAAGAIQTAFGENPLDGGMAGELAALAPLRDLLPETTRLSLAALAANWRRPDSSGYYERLLARRDFEKILDFIEKSVAREPDNLYWREQAVTMGLIGNAPDRAESLALDGFPSLPALAGVRDCVAARLYAVRGRGADAARLFQRTGDVFGPAFGSLNAGLCMLGEGDRASAHLLLLDAVRRAPWNTSLLLRAHDLLAGHSEEQRSLGGSTAILLYSWNKGVELDATLRSLMQSELAGSSLFVLDNGSTDDTPQVLRSWQGRFDARLGSGRFTVITLPVNIGAPAARNWLMRLEAVGRHDYACYLDDDVEVPTDWLLRLGAAAHHYPDAGVWGCKVVDHANPALIQSADSHLLVEPDAGPLDLSRMAPNPFRLSDLHIQTLDSGLFDILRPCASVTGCCHLFRIRTLLETGDFAIHLSPSQYDDMERDLRLCEAGKFPVYQGHLTVRHKKRTGAASRVSGQEEGNALGNRYKMQTMHDRDALLAAMRAERDLLDADLRRKLGLVERAVLD
;
A
#
# COMPACT_ATOMS: atom_id res chain seq x y z
N MET A 1 -1.23 34.98 19.20
CA MET A 1 -1.45 33.70 18.47
C MET A 1 -2.28 32.82 19.36
N THR A 2 -3.51 32.50 18.98
CA THR A 2 -4.43 31.69 19.78
C THR A 2 -3.92 30.26 19.85
N ASP A 3 -3.89 29.71 21.06
CA ASP A 3 -3.52 28.33 21.34
C ASP A 3 -4.17 27.38 20.32
N PHE A 4 -3.33 26.63 19.61
CA PHE A 4 -3.76 25.66 18.61
C PHE A 4 -4.09 24.35 19.33
N ASP A 5 -5.35 24.21 19.75
CA ASP A 5 -5.86 22.93 20.25
C ASP A 5 -6.61 22.22 19.10
N PRO A 6 -6.03 21.17 18.52
CA PRO A 6 -6.68 20.42 17.44
C PRO A 6 -8.01 19.78 17.86
N ALA A 7 -8.23 19.54 19.17
CA ALA A 7 -9.45 18.93 19.67
C ALA A 7 -10.63 19.91 19.74
N THR A 8 -10.38 21.22 19.70
CA THR A 8 -11.41 22.27 19.86
C THR A 8 -11.73 23.01 18.56
N ARG A 9 -10.95 22.83 17.50
CA ARG A 9 -11.19 23.48 16.20
C ARG A 9 -11.93 22.58 15.23
N PRO A 10 -12.86 23.14 14.43
CA PRO A 10 -13.40 22.43 13.27
C PRO A 10 -12.29 21.93 12.36
N ILE A 11 -12.43 20.71 11.85
CA ILE A 11 -11.39 20.03 11.03
C ILE A 11 -11.06 20.85 9.78
N VAL A 12 -12.08 21.40 9.13
CA VAL A 12 -11.91 22.25 7.94
C VAL A 12 -11.07 23.49 8.28
N SER A 13 -11.30 24.11 9.45
CA SER A 13 -10.52 25.25 9.91
C SER A 13 -9.07 24.89 10.25
N PHE A 14 -8.85 23.69 10.81
CA PHE A 14 -7.51 23.15 11.04
C PHE A 14 -6.71 23.09 9.75
N TRP A 15 -7.26 22.45 8.71
CA TRP A 15 -6.61 22.32 7.40
C TRP A 15 -6.40 23.66 6.68
N GLY A 16 -7.28 24.65 6.94
CA GLY A 16 -7.19 25.99 6.36
C GLY A 16 -6.02 26.83 6.88
N VAL A 17 -5.52 26.56 8.09
CA VAL A 17 -4.43 27.33 8.72
C VAL A 17 -3.07 26.64 8.67
N LEU A 18 -3.00 25.40 8.21
CA LEU A 18 -1.74 24.67 8.10
C LEU A 18 -0.80 25.35 7.10
N PRO A 19 0.50 25.50 7.44
CA PRO A 19 1.52 25.93 6.49
C PRO A 19 1.55 25.03 5.26
N GLU A 20 1.64 25.63 4.08
CA GLU A 20 1.59 24.89 2.80
C GLU A 20 2.58 23.70 2.74
N PRO A 21 3.88 23.84 3.13
CA PRO A 21 4.80 22.72 3.07
C PRO A 21 4.40 21.54 3.95
N LEU A 22 3.83 21.80 5.14
CA LEU A 22 3.32 20.74 6.02
C LEU A 22 2.05 20.12 5.44
N ARG A 23 1.13 20.96 4.95
CA ARG A 23 -0.11 20.50 4.32
C ARG A 23 0.19 19.56 3.16
N HIS A 24 1.15 19.89 2.29
CA HIS A 24 1.56 19.03 1.18
C HIS A 24 2.11 17.67 1.63
N LYS A 25 2.84 17.62 2.76
CA LYS A 25 3.28 16.35 3.35
C LYS A 25 2.11 15.55 3.91
N LEU A 26 1.24 16.18 4.68
CA LEU A 26 0.08 15.53 5.29
C LEU A 26 -0.91 14.97 4.25
N LEU A 27 -1.08 15.66 3.10
CA LEU A 27 -1.96 15.22 2.00
C LEU A 27 -1.59 13.85 1.44
N LEU A 28 -0.33 13.41 1.56
CA LEU A 28 0.09 12.08 1.10
C LEU A 28 -0.54 10.96 1.95
N GLY A 29 -0.95 11.27 3.16
CA GLY A 29 -1.40 10.26 4.10
C GLY A 29 -0.25 9.46 4.69
N PHE A 30 -0.51 8.22 5.09
CA PHE A 30 0.53 7.33 5.58
C PHE A 30 1.32 6.74 4.41
N THR A 31 2.58 7.15 4.29
CA THR A 31 3.52 6.64 3.29
C THR A 31 4.78 6.07 3.95
N GLY A 32 4.61 5.37 5.07
CA GLY A 32 5.67 4.75 5.83
C GLY A 32 6.17 5.57 7.03
N ARG A 33 6.88 4.91 7.92
CA ARG A 33 7.37 5.51 9.18
C ARG A 33 8.30 6.70 8.98
N LEU A 34 9.17 6.62 7.96
CA LEU A 34 10.11 7.71 7.67
C LEU A 34 9.39 8.99 7.25
N HIS A 35 8.26 8.88 6.55
CA HIS A 35 7.44 10.02 6.21
C HIS A 35 6.82 10.68 7.47
N LEU A 36 6.30 9.87 8.39
CA LEU A 36 5.79 10.37 9.68
C LEU A 36 6.88 11.11 10.47
N LEU A 37 8.09 10.55 10.53
CA LEU A 37 9.22 11.19 11.21
C LEU A 37 9.68 12.47 10.50
N ASP A 38 9.65 12.52 9.17
CA ASP A 38 9.94 13.74 8.41
C ASP A 38 8.91 14.84 8.66
N MET A 39 7.62 14.50 8.72
CA MET A 39 6.56 15.44 9.12
C MET A 39 6.78 15.98 10.53
N ALA A 40 7.08 15.10 11.50
CA ALA A 40 7.38 15.50 12.87
C ALA A 40 8.60 16.42 12.94
N GLY A 41 9.68 16.05 12.24
CA GLY A 41 10.89 16.87 12.12
C GLY A 41 10.62 18.25 11.52
N TRP A 42 9.75 18.33 10.53
CA TRP A 42 9.32 19.62 9.95
C TRP A 42 8.59 20.47 10.99
N CYS A 43 7.62 19.90 11.73
CA CYS A 43 6.89 20.59 12.79
C CYS A 43 7.84 21.12 13.87
N LEU A 44 8.80 20.32 14.32
CA LEU A 44 9.79 20.72 15.33
C LEU A 44 10.70 21.87 14.85
N ARG A 45 11.11 21.86 13.59
CA ARG A 45 11.94 22.92 13.01
C ARG A 45 11.19 24.24 12.75
N SER A 46 9.87 24.19 12.61
CA SER A 46 9.06 25.39 12.38
C SER A 46 9.02 26.33 13.57
N ASN A 47 9.39 25.85 14.77
CA ASN A 47 9.28 26.58 16.04
C ASN A 47 7.84 27.10 16.34
N ASP A 48 6.82 26.50 15.74
CA ASP A 48 5.41 26.78 16.04
C ASP A 48 4.89 25.81 17.10
N PRO A 49 4.66 26.25 18.35
CA PRO A 49 4.19 25.36 19.42
C PRO A 49 2.81 24.77 19.11
N GLY A 50 1.99 25.41 18.26
CA GLY A 50 0.72 24.88 17.80
C GLY A 50 0.83 23.60 16.98
N LEU A 51 2.01 23.29 16.41
CA LEU A 51 2.27 22.07 15.67
C LEU A 51 2.85 20.92 16.52
N GLY A 52 3.09 21.18 17.82
CA GLY A 52 3.55 20.17 18.78
C GLY A 52 2.67 18.91 18.80
N PRO A 53 1.33 19.02 18.89
CA PRO A 53 0.44 17.85 18.87
C PRO A 53 0.54 17.03 17.57
N VAL A 54 0.75 17.66 16.42
CA VAL A 54 0.99 16.97 15.13
C VAL A 54 2.30 16.20 15.19
N ALA A 55 3.39 16.83 15.67
CA ALA A 55 4.69 16.17 15.81
C ALA A 55 4.63 14.98 16.76
N ALA A 56 4.02 15.16 17.94
CA ALA A 56 3.87 14.08 18.92
C ALA A 56 3.06 12.90 18.34
N GLY A 57 1.91 13.19 17.74
CA GLY A 57 1.06 12.16 17.15
C GLY A 57 1.74 11.41 16.00
N ALA A 58 2.50 12.11 15.15
CA ALA A 58 3.26 11.48 14.06
C ALA A 58 4.38 10.55 14.59
N ILE A 59 5.12 10.97 15.63
CA ILE A 59 6.15 10.16 16.28
C ILE A 59 5.52 8.93 16.95
N GLN A 60 4.44 9.11 17.71
CA GLN A 60 3.74 8.02 18.38
C GLN A 60 3.18 7.01 17.37
N THR A 61 2.62 7.48 16.26
CA THR A 61 2.16 6.60 15.17
C THR A 61 3.33 5.86 14.53
N ALA A 62 4.44 6.52 14.22
CA ALA A 62 5.63 5.89 13.67
C ALA A 62 6.21 4.80 14.60
N PHE A 63 6.20 5.06 15.90
CA PHE A 63 6.60 4.07 16.92
C PHE A 63 5.64 2.89 16.95
N GLY A 64 4.33 3.14 16.92
CA GLY A 64 3.31 2.09 16.91
C GLY A 64 3.33 1.22 15.63
N GLU A 65 3.83 1.73 14.49
CA GLU A 65 3.94 0.95 13.24
C GLU A 65 5.00 -0.16 13.29
N ASN A 66 6.06 -0.01 14.06
CA ASN A 66 6.95 -1.10 14.44
C ASN A 66 7.37 -0.96 15.91
N PRO A 67 6.54 -1.45 16.84
CA PRO A 67 6.72 -1.21 18.26
C PRO A 67 7.95 -1.92 18.86
N LEU A 68 8.65 -2.76 18.11
CA LEU A 68 9.88 -3.45 18.53
C LEU A 68 11.16 -2.89 17.89
N ASP A 69 11.09 -1.81 17.08
CA ASP A 69 12.26 -1.18 16.49
C ASP A 69 13.09 -0.42 17.55
N GLY A 70 14.02 -1.12 18.17
CA GLY A 70 14.89 -0.54 19.19
C GLY A 70 15.91 0.45 18.64
N GLY A 71 16.26 0.36 17.34
CA GLY A 71 17.12 1.35 16.68
C GLY A 71 16.45 2.72 16.63
N MET A 72 15.24 2.78 16.07
CA MET A 72 14.44 4.00 16.04
C MET A 72 14.12 4.50 17.47
N ALA A 73 13.79 3.59 18.39
CA ALA A 73 13.50 3.98 19.77
C ALA A 73 14.70 4.66 20.44
N GLY A 74 15.93 4.15 20.19
CA GLY A 74 17.16 4.75 20.69
C GLY A 74 17.42 6.15 20.11
N GLU A 75 17.23 6.32 18.82
CA GLU A 75 17.36 7.62 18.16
C GLU A 75 16.34 8.63 18.73
N LEU A 76 15.06 8.25 18.85
CA LEU A 76 14.02 9.11 19.41
C LEU A 76 14.30 9.45 20.89
N ALA A 77 14.71 8.49 21.71
CA ALA A 77 15.00 8.72 23.13
C ALA A 77 16.17 9.70 23.33
N ALA A 78 17.10 9.78 22.40
CA ALA A 78 18.25 10.68 22.46
C ALA A 78 17.90 12.14 22.10
N LEU A 79 16.76 12.39 21.42
CA LEU A 79 16.38 13.73 20.98
C LEU A 79 15.84 14.60 22.12
N ALA A 80 16.60 15.63 22.50
CA ALA A 80 16.24 16.53 23.60
C ALA A 80 14.86 17.21 23.42
N PRO A 81 14.46 17.68 22.23
CA PRO A 81 13.12 18.33 22.06
C PRO A 81 11.94 17.42 22.40
N LEU A 82 12.12 16.08 22.36
CA LEU A 82 11.05 15.14 22.64
C LEU A 82 10.74 14.96 24.14
N ARG A 83 11.61 15.46 25.03
CA ARG A 83 11.42 15.35 26.49
C ARG A 83 10.17 16.08 26.98
N ASP A 84 9.90 17.24 26.38
CA ASP A 84 8.74 18.06 26.76
C ASP A 84 7.53 17.82 25.85
N LEU A 85 7.75 17.19 24.70
CA LEU A 85 6.72 16.94 23.69
C LEU A 85 5.97 15.63 23.93
N LEU A 86 6.68 14.55 24.28
CA LEU A 86 6.06 13.23 24.42
C LEU A 86 5.64 12.94 25.86
N PRO A 87 4.53 12.23 26.07
CA PRO A 87 4.13 11.74 27.40
C PRO A 87 5.24 10.93 28.06
N GLU A 88 5.29 10.94 29.38
CA GLU A 88 6.29 10.20 30.16
C GLU A 88 6.25 8.69 29.85
N THR A 89 5.06 8.12 29.72
CA THR A 89 4.83 6.72 29.36
C THR A 89 5.49 6.36 28.02
N THR A 90 5.31 7.20 26.99
CA THR A 90 5.95 7.02 25.67
C THR A 90 7.49 7.07 25.82
N ARG A 91 8.02 8.06 26.54
CA ARG A 91 9.49 8.22 26.74
C ARG A 91 10.10 7.05 27.49
N LEU A 92 9.45 6.57 28.55
CA LEU A 92 9.90 5.40 29.30
C LEU A 92 9.88 4.14 28.46
N SER A 93 8.86 3.97 27.62
CA SER A 93 8.76 2.82 26.68
C SER A 93 9.88 2.85 25.62
N LEU A 94 10.16 4.03 25.03
CA LEU A 94 11.26 4.19 24.07
C LEU A 94 12.61 3.86 24.71
N ALA A 95 12.88 4.39 25.92
CA ALA A 95 14.12 4.12 26.63
C ALA A 95 14.27 2.64 27.02
N ALA A 96 13.21 2.02 27.53
CA ALA A 96 13.20 0.60 27.90
C ALA A 96 13.39 -0.31 26.68
N LEU A 97 12.75 0.01 25.56
CA LEU A 97 12.92 -0.72 24.31
C LEU A 97 14.38 -0.63 23.83
N ALA A 98 14.94 0.57 23.73
CA ALA A 98 16.32 0.79 23.30
C ALA A 98 17.33 0.06 24.19
N ALA A 99 17.12 0.03 25.51
CA ALA A 99 18.00 -0.65 26.45
C ALA A 99 17.97 -2.18 26.33
N ASN A 100 16.85 -2.75 25.89
CA ASN A 100 16.64 -4.20 25.76
C ASN A 100 16.69 -4.69 24.30
N TRP A 101 17.10 -3.87 23.36
CA TRP A 101 17.24 -4.24 21.95
C TRP A 101 18.72 -4.20 21.55
N ARG A 102 19.28 -5.33 21.18
CA ARG A 102 20.70 -5.46 20.82
C ARG A 102 20.84 -6.23 19.52
N ARG A 103 21.21 -5.52 18.45
CA ARG A 103 21.57 -6.19 17.20
C ARG A 103 22.88 -6.98 17.42
N PRO A 104 22.94 -8.25 17.02
CA PRO A 104 24.16 -9.04 17.15
C PRO A 104 25.32 -8.48 16.31
N ASP A 105 26.52 -8.45 16.88
CA ASP A 105 27.74 -7.99 16.18
C ASP A 105 28.10 -8.90 15.00
N SER A 106 27.74 -10.19 15.07
CA SER A 106 27.96 -11.19 14.03
C SER A 106 26.69 -11.92 13.69
N SER A 107 26.13 -11.63 12.53
CA SER A 107 24.90 -12.21 12.00
C SER A 107 25.11 -13.03 10.72
N GLY A 108 26.34 -13.33 10.34
CA GLY A 108 26.67 -13.90 9.02
C GLY A 108 25.94 -15.21 8.66
N TYR A 109 25.61 -16.06 9.64
CA TYR A 109 24.76 -17.24 9.37
C TYR A 109 23.30 -16.84 9.17
N TYR A 110 22.77 -15.96 9.99
CA TYR A 110 21.41 -15.45 9.88
C TYR A 110 21.22 -14.71 8.54
N GLU A 111 22.15 -13.85 8.14
CA GLU A 111 22.14 -13.15 6.85
C GLU A 111 22.13 -14.11 5.67
N ARG A 112 22.89 -15.23 5.73
CA ARG A 112 22.82 -16.27 4.71
C ARG A 112 21.47 -16.98 4.65
N LEU A 113 20.79 -17.16 5.79
CA LEU A 113 19.43 -17.72 5.83
C LEU A 113 18.44 -16.73 5.19
N LEU A 114 18.54 -15.45 5.54
CA LEU A 114 17.71 -14.38 4.93
C LEU A 114 17.91 -14.34 3.42
N ALA A 115 19.15 -14.39 2.93
CA ALA A 115 19.44 -14.40 1.50
C ALA A 115 18.87 -15.62 0.77
N ARG A 116 18.79 -16.79 1.44
CA ARG A 116 18.18 -18.01 0.90
C ARG A 116 16.66 -18.03 1.03
N ARG A 117 16.07 -17.11 1.82
CA ARG A 117 14.63 -17.03 2.08
C ARG A 117 14.01 -18.36 2.56
N ASP A 118 14.78 -19.10 3.38
CA ASP A 118 14.35 -20.34 4.02
C ASP A 118 13.67 -20.00 5.34
N PHE A 119 12.40 -19.61 5.27
CA PHE A 119 11.66 -19.06 6.43
C PHE A 119 11.54 -20.05 7.58
N GLU A 120 11.48 -21.36 7.33
CA GLU A 120 11.48 -22.34 8.39
C GLU A 120 12.78 -22.29 9.18
N LYS A 121 13.94 -22.37 8.50
CA LYS A 121 15.26 -22.28 9.16
C LYS A 121 15.53 -20.91 9.77
N ILE A 122 14.99 -19.85 9.18
CA ILE A 122 15.06 -18.50 9.76
C ILE A 122 14.36 -18.50 11.12
N LEU A 123 13.12 -18.99 11.19
CA LEU A 123 12.35 -19.05 12.43
C LEU A 123 12.97 -20.01 13.46
N ASP A 124 13.51 -21.16 13.05
CA ASP A 124 14.25 -22.07 13.94
C ASP A 124 15.51 -21.41 14.54
N PHE A 125 16.20 -20.57 13.76
CA PHE A 125 17.34 -19.82 14.24
C PHE A 125 16.91 -18.73 15.23
N ILE A 126 15.83 -18.02 14.94
CA ILE A 126 15.27 -17.00 15.84
C ILE A 126 14.83 -17.63 17.16
N GLU A 127 14.13 -18.78 17.12
CA GLU A 127 13.70 -19.51 18.31
C GLU A 127 14.87 -19.85 19.26
N LYS A 128 15.95 -20.40 18.70
CA LYS A 128 17.18 -20.66 19.46
C LYS A 128 17.80 -19.39 20.02
N SER A 129 17.70 -18.29 19.27
CA SER A 129 18.26 -17.00 19.69
C SER A 129 17.42 -16.36 20.81
N VAL A 130 16.07 -16.42 20.73
CA VAL A 130 15.17 -16.00 21.81
C VAL A 130 15.41 -16.84 23.07
N ALA A 131 15.59 -18.16 22.96
CA ALA A 131 15.88 -19.02 24.11
C ALA A 131 17.22 -18.68 24.77
N ARG A 132 18.24 -18.29 24.00
CA ARG A 132 19.56 -17.91 24.50
C ARG A 132 19.59 -16.49 25.09
N GLU A 133 18.83 -15.59 24.52
CA GLU A 133 18.80 -14.16 24.86
C GLU A 133 17.34 -13.69 25.06
N PRO A 134 16.62 -14.19 26.11
CA PRO A 134 15.19 -13.97 26.27
C PRO A 134 14.79 -12.50 26.41
N ASP A 135 15.70 -11.67 26.95
CA ASP A 135 15.48 -10.22 27.14
C ASP A 135 15.88 -9.38 25.92
N ASN A 136 16.44 -9.99 24.87
CA ASN A 136 16.85 -9.25 23.68
C ASN A 136 15.65 -9.10 22.70
N LEU A 137 15.07 -7.93 22.68
CA LEU A 137 13.89 -7.60 21.85
C LEU A 137 14.19 -7.61 20.35
N TYR A 138 15.46 -7.53 19.91
CA TYR A 138 15.85 -7.69 18.51
C TYR A 138 15.33 -9.00 17.92
N TRP A 139 15.51 -10.12 18.63
CA TRP A 139 15.06 -11.41 18.10
C TRP A 139 13.54 -11.55 18.07
N ARG A 140 12.83 -10.85 18.97
CA ARG A 140 11.36 -10.81 18.96
C ARG A 140 10.84 -9.94 17.81
N GLU A 141 11.51 -8.84 17.49
CA GLU A 141 11.23 -8.06 16.28
C GLU A 141 11.42 -8.91 15.02
N GLN A 142 12.54 -9.64 14.93
CA GLN A 142 12.79 -10.55 13.81
C GLN A 142 11.75 -11.67 13.72
N ALA A 143 11.26 -12.20 14.87
CA ALA A 143 10.21 -13.20 14.91
C ALA A 143 8.90 -12.68 14.28
N VAL A 144 8.46 -11.48 14.64
CA VAL A 144 7.27 -10.85 14.04
C VAL A 144 7.48 -10.65 12.54
N THR A 145 8.56 -10.01 12.16
CA THR A 145 8.83 -9.65 10.76
C THR A 145 8.94 -10.89 9.88
N MET A 146 9.80 -11.83 10.24
CA MET A 146 10.05 -13.02 9.42
C MET A 146 8.91 -14.02 9.49
N GLY A 147 8.20 -14.10 10.62
CA GLY A 147 7.03 -14.96 10.77
C GLY A 147 5.87 -14.49 9.91
N LEU A 148 5.63 -13.20 9.82
CA LEU A 148 4.58 -12.64 8.94
C LEU A 148 4.95 -12.79 7.46
N ILE A 149 6.19 -12.44 7.08
CA ILE A 149 6.68 -12.61 5.71
C ILE A 149 6.67 -14.08 5.30
N GLY A 150 7.04 -14.99 6.21
CA GLY A 150 7.04 -16.43 5.99
C GLY A 150 5.66 -17.10 6.05
N ASN A 151 4.59 -16.32 6.29
CA ASN A 151 3.22 -16.82 6.49
C ASN A 151 3.11 -17.83 7.64
N ALA A 152 3.78 -17.54 8.75
CA ALA A 152 3.77 -18.34 9.99
C ALA A 152 3.35 -17.48 11.21
N PRO A 153 2.13 -16.91 11.22
CA PRO A 153 1.70 -15.97 12.26
C PRO A 153 1.61 -16.62 13.65
N ASP A 154 1.33 -17.93 13.74
CA ASP A 154 1.32 -18.64 15.01
C ASP A 154 2.71 -18.72 15.66
N ARG A 155 3.73 -19.02 14.86
CA ARG A 155 5.13 -18.99 15.33
C ARG A 155 5.58 -17.57 15.68
N ALA A 156 5.17 -16.58 14.88
CA ALA A 156 5.45 -15.18 15.17
C ALA A 156 4.87 -14.78 16.53
N GLU A 157 3.63 -15.16 16.84
CA GLU A 157 2.97 -14.88 18.12
C GLU A 157 3.72 -15.53 19.28
N SER A 158 3.96 -16.83 19.22
CA SER A 158 4.68 -17.55 20.29
C SER A 158 6.06 -16.98 20.52
N LEU A 159 6.90 -16.83 19.48
CA LEU A 159 8.25 -16.33 19.60
C LEU A 159 8.33 -14.86 20.05
N ALA A 160 7.33 -14.04 19.69
CA ALA A 160 7.31 -12.64 20.10
C ALA A 160 6.78 -12.43 21.52
N LEU A 161 5.83 -13.24 22.00
CA LEU A 161 5.09 -12.95 23.23
C LEU A 161 5.42 -13.87 24.39
N ASP A 162 5.77 -15.16 24.15
CA ASP A 162 6.11 -16.09 25.23
C ASP A 162 7.40 -15.67 25.92
N GLY A 163 7.32 -15.49 27.25
CA GLY A 163 8.45 -14.98 28.02
C GLY A 163 8.89 -13.54 27.65
N PHE A 164 7.97 -12.71 27.18
CA PHE A 164 8.26 -11.29 26.93
C PHE A 164 8.71 -10.59 28.24
N PRO A 165 9.73 -9.72 28.22
CA PRO A 165 10.24 -9.06 29.41
C PRO A 165 9.14 -8.35 30.23
N SER A 166 9.03 -8.71 31.53
CA SER A 166 8.00 -8.20 32.44
C SER A 166 8.36 -6.82 33.00
N LEU A 167 8.72 -5.88 32.12
CA LEU A 167 9.01 -4.49 32.50
C LEU A 167 7.75 -3.64 32.33
N PRO A 168 7.30 -2.89 33.37
CA PRO A 168 6.10 -2.04 33.27
C PRO A 168 6.14 -1.08 32.08
N ALA A 169 7.30 -0.50 31.78
CA ALA A 169 7.48 0.39 30.64
C ALA A 169 7.29 -0.29 29.27
N LEU A 170 7.39 -1.61 29.18
CA LEU A 170 7.19 -2.37 27.94
C LEU A 170 5.79 -2.99 27.82
N ALA A 171 4.92 -2.82 28.81
CA ALA A 171 3.59 -3.44 28.79
C ALA A 171 2.76 -2.98 27.57
N GLY A 172 2.72 -1.68 27.27
CA GLY A 172 2.04 -1.15 26.09
C GLY A 172 2.65 -1.58 24.77
N VAL A 173 4.00 -1.75 24.72
CA VAL A 173 4.70 -2.29 23.55
C VAL A 173 4.28 -3.75 23.31
N ARG A 174 4.29 -4.58 24.36
CA ARG A 174 3.81 -5.97 24.29
C ARG A 174 2.35 -6.06 23.83
N ASP A 175 1.48 -5.24 24.41
CA ASP A 175 0.05 -5.22 24.04
C ASP A 175 -0.14 -4.81 22.57
N CYS A 176 0.65 -3.86 22.04
CA CYS A 176 0.61 -3.47 20.63
C CYS A 176 1.07 -4.59 19.70
N VAL A 177 2.16 -5.28 20.04
CA VAL A 177 2.62 -6.46 19.27
C VAL A 177 1.55 -7.55 19.27
N ALA A 178 0.99 -7.87 20.43
CA ALA A 178 -0.08 -8.86 20.56
C ALA A 178 -1.32 -8.49 19.75
N ALA A 179 -1.74 -7.21 19.81
CA ALA A 179 -2.89 -6.72 19.05
C ALA A 179 -2.70 -6.90 17.54
N ARG A 180 -1.52 -6.55 17.01
CA ARG A 180 -1.21 -6.73 15.59
C ARG A 180 -1.25 -8.20 15.17
N LEU A 181 -0.65 -9.08 15.94
CA LEU A 181 -0.65 -10.53 15.65
C LEU A 181 -2.05 -11.13 15.76
N TYR A 182 -2.85 -10.70 16.75
CA TYR A 182 -4.23 -11.12 16.87
C TYR A 182 -5.10 -10.67 15.70
N ALA A 183 -4.92 -9.43 15.23
CA ALA A 183 -5.62 -8.92 14.04
C ALA A 183 -5.30 -9.78 12.80
N VAL A 184 -4.03 -10.09 12.56
CA VAL A 184 -3.60 -10.96 11.45
C VAL A 184 -4.22 -12.35 11.53
N ARG A 185 -4.46 -12.86 12.75
CA ARG A 185 -5.07 -14.18 13.00
C ARG A 185 -6.60 -14.15 13.02
N GLY A 186 -7.25 -13.07 12.63
CA GLY A 186 -8.71 -12.94 12.63
C GLY A 186 -9.33 -12.86 14.02
N ARG A 187 -8.55 -12.44 15.05
CA ARG A 187 -9.01 -12.20 16.42
C ARG A 187 -9.22 -10.71 16.65
N GLY A 188 -9.99 -10.06 15.78
CA GLY A 188 -10.11 -8.60 15.74
C GLY A 188 -10.70 -8.01 17.01
N ALA A 189 -11.68 -8.67 17.66
CA ALA A 189 -12.23 -8.19 18.93
C ALA A 189 -11.22 -8.21 20.08
N ASP A 190 -10.34 -9.22 20.14
CA ASP A 190 -9.23 -9.28 21.12
C ASP A 190 -8.20 -8.20 20.82
N ALA A 191 -7.85 -8.03 19.54
CA ALA A 191 -6.92 -7.00 19.07
C ALA A 191 -7.42 -5.60 19.41
N ALA A 192 -8.71 -5.30 19.17
CA ALA A 192 -9.32 -4.01 19.48
C ALA A 192 -9.20 -3.65 20.96
N ARG A 193 -9.48 -4.60 21.87
CA ARG A 193 -9.32 -4.40 23.33
C ARG A 193 -7.88 -4.07 23.71
N LEU A 194 -6.91 -4.72 23.09
CA LEU A 194 -5.49 -4.45 23.34
C LEU A 194 -5.10 -3.08 22.79
N PHE A 195 -5.47 -2.75 21.55
CA PHE A 195 -5.17 -1.43 20.97
C PHE A 195 -5.70 -0.27 21.82
N GLN A 196 -6.91 -0.36 22.38
CA GLN A 196 -7.44 0.66 23.27
C GLN A 196 -6.55 0.90 24.51
N ARG A 197 -5.88 -0.14 25.03
CA ARG A 197 -4.95 -0.04 26.16
C ARG A 197 -3.59 0.56 25.79
N THR A 198 -3.26 0.64 24.52
CA THR A 198 -1.96 1.14 24.05
C THR A 198 -1.91 2.67 23.95
N GLY A 199 -3.02 3.34 24.13
CA GLY A 199 -3.15 4.80 23.96
C GLY A 199 -2.20 5.62 24.84
N ASP A 200 -1.83 5.12 26.02
CA ASP A 200 -0.88 5.79 26.91
C ASP A 200 0.54 5.84 26.34
N VAL A 201 0.92 4.89 25.48
CA VAL A 201 2.25 4.79 24.88
C VAL A 201 2.28 5.37 23.47
N PHE A 202 1.31 4.99 22.63
CA PHE A 202 1.31 5.32 21.20
C PHE A 202 0.34 6.45 20.85
N GLY A 203 -0.25 7.08 21.87
CA GLY A 203 -1.26 8.12 21.73
C GLY A 203 -2.68 7.56 21.60
N PRO A 204 -3.67 8.27 22.19
CA PRO A 204 -5.06 7.79 22.21
C PRO A 204 -5.67 7.68 20.80
N ALA A 205 -5.27 8.54 19.86
CA ALA A 205 -5.70 8.44 18.46
C ALA A 205 -5.26 7.14 17.80
N PHE A 206 -4.01 6.69 18.06
CA PHE A 206 -3.50 5.41 17.53
C PHE A 206 -4.30 4.23 18.07
N GLY A 207 -4.59 4.21 19.37
CA GLY A 207 -5.40 3.16 20.00
C GLY A 207 -6.81 3.08 19.42
N SER A 208 -7.51 4.21 19.34
CA SER A 208 -8.87 4.29 18.80
C SER A 208 -8.93 3.94 17.31
N LEU A 209 -7.96 4.42 16.51
CA LEU A 209 -7.87 4.10 15.08
C LEU A 209 -7.75 2.60 14.85
N ASN A 210 -6.72 1.97 15.44
CA ASN A 210 -6.44 0.55 15.20
C ASN A 210 -7.56 -0.36 15.78
N ALA A 211 -8.13 0.01 16.92
CA ALA A 211 -9.30 -0.69 17.47
C ALA A 211 -10.51 -0.57 16.53
N GLY A 212 -10.77 0.61 15.99
CA GLY A 212 -11.85 0.84 15.02
C GLY A 212 -11.67 0.03 13.73
N LEU A 213 -10.45 -0.06 13.21
CA LEU A 213 -10.15 -0.87 12.03
C LEU A 213 -10.35 -2.38 12.31
N CYS A 214 -9.95 -2.85 13.49
CA CYS A 214 -10.22 -4.24 13.92
C CYS A 214 -11.73 -4.53 14.00
N MET A 215 -12.52 -3.62 14.55
CA MET A 215 -13.98 -3.78 14.63
C MET A 215 -14.64 -3.77 13.25
N LEU A 216 -14.11 -3.01 12.28
CA LEU A 216 -14.55 -3.11 10.87
C LEU A 216 -14.28 -4.50 10.29
N GLY A 217 -13.12 -5.07 10.56
CA GLY A 217 -12.78 -6.44 10.14
C GLY A 217 -13.70 -7.51 10.72
N GLU A 218 -14.22 -7.29 11.94
CA GLU A 218 -15.22 -8.15 12.59
C GLU A 218 -16.67 -7.89 12.12
N GLY A 219 -16.89 -6.88 11.28
CA GLY A 219 -18.22 -6.47 10.82
C GLY A 219 -19.00 -5.60 11.80
N ASP A 220 -18.44 -5.24 12.96
CA ASP A 220 -19.06 -4.32 13.92
C ASP A 220 -18.85 -2.85 13.51
N ARG A 221 -19.67 -2.41 12.56
CA ARG A 221 -19.61 -1.05 12.01
C ARG A 221 -19.97 0.01 13.03
N ALA A 222 -20.84 -0.29 13.99
CA ALA A 222 -21.27 0.68 15.00
C ALA A 222 -20.12 1.04 15.95
N SER A 223 -19.46 0.05 16.52
CA SER A 223 -18.27 0.27 17.36
C SER A 223 -17.13 0.91 16.57
N ALA A 224 -16.90 0.46 15.34
CA ALA A 224 -15.88 1.01 14.46
C ALA A 224 -16.11 2.50 14.17
N HIS A 225 -17.36 2.89 13.88
CA HIS A 225 -17.74 4.28 13.64
C HIS A 225 -17.37 5.18 14.81
N LEU A 226 -17.77 4.80 16.02
CA LEU A 226 -17.49 5.58 17.25
C LEU A 226 -15.98 5.73 17.49
N LEU A 227 -15.22 4.62 17.32
CA LEU A 227 -13.78 4.61 17.52
C LEU A 227 -13.02 5.43 16.48
N LEU A 228 -13.42 5.34 15.21
CA LEU A 228 -12.78 6.14 14.15
C LEU A 228 -13.08 7.63 14.31
N LEU A 229 -14.29 8.03 14.70
CA LEU A 229 -14.60 9.43 14.98
C LEU A 229 -13.86 9.95 16.22
N ASP A 230 -13.68 9.14 17.28
CA ASP A 230 -12.81 9.51 18.41
C ASP A 230 -11.37 9.72 17.95
N ALA A 231 -10.84 8.83 17.10
CA ALA A 231 -9.50 9.00 16.54
C ALA A 231 -9.38 10.28 15.69
N VAL A 232 -10.39 10.61 14.88
CA VAL A 232 -10.43 11.85 14.07
C VAL A 232 -10.40 13.10 14.96
N ARG A 233 -11.17 13.13 16.05
CA ARG A 233 -11.15 14.26 17.00
C ARG A 233 -9.75 14.52 17.56
N ARG A 234 -8.98 13.44 17.80
CA ARG A 234 -7.63 13.50 18.41
C ARG A 234 -6.51 13.71 17.41
N ALA A 235 -6.70 13.28 16.16
CA ALA A 235 -5.70 13.37 15.10
C ALA A 235 -6.30 13.89 13.77
N PRO A 236 -6.85 15.13 13.75
CA PRO A 236 -7.43 15.72 12.55
C PRO A 236 -6.40 16.00 11.44
N TRP A 237 -5.13 15.81 11.72
CA TRP A 237 -4.01 15.90 10.77
C TRP A 237 -3.81 14.62 9.96
N ASN A 238 -4.33 13.47 10.40
CA ASN A 238 -4.08 12.17 9.79
C ASN A 238 -5.00 11.95 8.58
N THR A 239 -4.49 12.23 7.40
CA THR A 239 -5.23 12.15 6.14
C THR A 239 -5.79 10.75 5.87
N SER A 240 -5.02 9.68 6.10
CA SER A 240 -5.51 8.31 5.87
C SER A 240 -6.70 7.98 6.78
N LEU A 241 -6.66 8.42 8.04
CA LEU A 241 -7.79 8.29 8.96
C LEU A 241 -9.01 9.09 8.49
N LEU A 242 -8.81 10.34 8.06
CA LEU A 242 -9.89 11.20 7.55
C LEU A 242 -10.57 10.59 6.32
N LEU A 243 -9.78 10.10 5.38
CA LEU A 243 -10.29 9.43 4.17
C LEU A 243 -11.03 8.13 4.53
N ARG A 244 -10.47 7.34 5.45
CA ARG A 244 -11.10 6.10 5.91
C ARG A 244 -12.43 6.34 6.62
N ALA A 245 -12.48 7.35 7.50
CA ALA A 245 -13.71 7.78 8.16
C ALA A 245 -14.74 8.28 7.14
N HIS A 246 -14.32 9.12 6.18
CA HIS A 246 -15.19 9.58 5.10
C HIS A 246 -15.80 8.41 4.33
N ASP A 247 -15.00 7.46 3.89
CA ASP A 247 -15.47 6.35 3.04
C ASP A 247 -16.42 5.41 3.79
N LEU A 248 -16.23 5.25 5.11
CA LEU A 248 -17.17 4.55 5.96
C LEU A 248 -18.52 5.29 6.04
N LEU A 249 -18.49 6.62 6.28
CA LEU A 249 -19.68 7.47 6.36
C LEU A 249 -20.44 7.57 5.04
N ALA A 250 -19.71 7.66 3.93
CA ALA A 250 -20.27 7.75 2.58
C ALA A 250 -20.73 6.40 2.01
N GLY A 251 -20.40 5.28 2.66
CA GLY A 251 -20.74 3.93 2.20
C GLY A 251 -19.89 3.41 1.05
N HIS A 252 -18.75 4.05 0.74
CA HIS A 252 -17.90 3.66 -0.40
C HIS A 252 -17.32 2.24 -0.25
N SER A 253 -17.17 1.75 0.98
CA SER A 253 -16.66 0.40 1.25
C SER A 253 -17.54 -0.73 0.69
N GLU A 254 -18.82 -0.46 0.45
CA GLU A 254 -19.79 -1.43 -0.05
C GLU A 254 -20.32 -1.07 -1.44
N GLU A 255 -19.89 0.07 -1.96
CA GLU A 255 -20.42 0.57 -3.22
C GLU A 255 -19.98 -0.29 -4.41
N GLN A 256 -20.96 -0.70 -5.19
CA GLN A 256 -20.81 -1.49 -6.41
C GLN A 256 -21.61 -0.81 -7.52
N ARG A 257 -20.95 -0.50 -8.64
CA ARG A 257 -21.59 0.11 -9.81
C ARG A 257 -21.08 -0.49 -11.11
N SER A 258 -21.95 -0.69 -12.06
CA SER A 258 -21.55 -1.01 -13.43
C SER A 258 -20.75 0.16 -14.04
N LEU A 259 -19.78 -0.16 -14.88
CA LEU A 259 -19.01 0.82 -15.66
C LEU A 259 -19.89 1.59 -16.68
N GLY A 260 -21.09 1.10 -16.97
CA GLY A 260 -21.99 1.76 -17.94
C GLY A 260 -21.55 1.62 -19.39
N GLY A 261 -20.67 0.65 -19.69
CA GLY A 261 -20.16 0.37 -21.04
C GLY A 261 -19.54 -1.02 -21.13
N SER A 262 -19.09 -1.38 -22.32
CA SER A 262 -18.42 -2.65 -22.59
C SER A 262 -16.96 -2.61 -22.17
N THR A 263 -16.43 -3.74 -21.67
CA THR A 263 -15.06 -3.84 -21.14
C THR A 263 -14.27 -4.94 -21.85
N ALA A 264 -13.09 -4.59 -22.38
CA ALA A 264 -12.08 -5.54 -22.80
C ALA A 264 -11.16 -5.88 -21.60
N ILE A 265 -11.18 -7.11 -21.14
CA ILE A 265 -10.24 -7.61 -20.12
C ILE A 265 -9.05 -8.19 -20.86
N LEU A 266 -7.86 -7.66 -20.56
CA LEU A 266 -6.62 -7.92 -21.31
C LEU A 266 -5.59 -8.61 -20.41
N LEU A 267 -5.20 -9.83 -20.78
CA LEU A 267 -4.13 -10.59 -20.12
C LEU A 267 -3.05 -10.93 -21.13
N TYR A 268 -1.80 -10.98 -20.67
CA TYR A 268 -0.71 -11.61 -21.41
C TYR A 268 0.01 -12.57 -20.47
N SER A 269 0.50 -13.68 -20.99
CA SER A 269 1.16 -14.71 -20.19
C SER A 269 2.36 -15.29 -20.90
N TRP A 270 3.38 -15.66 -20.14
CA TRP A 270 4.55 -16.36 -20.61
C TRP A 270 5.04 -17.38 -19.60
N ASN A 271 4.89 -18.67 -19.93
CA ASN A 271 5.33 -19.79 -19.07
C ASN A 271 4.78 -19.74 -17.65
N LYS A 272 3.48 -19.49 -17.51
CA LYS A 272 2.76 -19.42 -16.22
C LYS A 272 1.42 -20.16 -16.28
N GLY A 273 1.38 -21.35 -16.88
CA GLY A 273 0.13 -22.10 -17.06
C GLY A 273 -0.64 -22.32 -15.76
N VAL A 274 0.03 -22.62 -14.66
CA VAL A 274 -0.60 -22.86 -13.33
C VAL A 274 -1.21 -21.59 -12.75
N GLU A 275 -0.46 -20.49 -12.80
CA GLU A 275 -0.91 -19.19 -12.28
C GLU A 275 -2.08 -18.67 -13.12
N LEU A 276 -1.95 -18.75 -14.46
CA LEU A 276 -2.99 -18.35 -15.40
C LEU A 276 -4.28 -19.14 -15.21
N ASP A 277 -4.22 -20.47 -14.97
CA ASP A 277 -5.42 -21.28 -14.66
C ASP A 277 -6.17 -20.74 -13.46
N ALA A 278 -5.46 -20.36 -12.40
CA ALA A 278 -6.07 -19.80 -11.20
C ALA A 278 -6.66 -18.39 -11.45
N THR A 279 -5.98 -17.55 -12.23
CA THR A 279 -6.50 -16.24 -12.65
C THR A 279 -7.79 -16.39 -13.46
N LEU A 280 -7.79 -17.25 -14.47
CA LEU A 280 -8.98 -17.53 -15.29
C LEU A 280 -10.13 -18.13 -14.47
N ARG A 281 -9.81 -18.94 -13.46
CA ARG A 281 -10.79 -19.48 -12.51
C ARG A 281 -11.44 -18.40 -11.67
N SER A 282 -10.68 -17.44 -11.14
CA SER A 282 -11.23 -16.31 -10.38
C SER A 282 -12.11 -15.41 -11.26
N LEU A 283 -11.68 -15.15 -12.50
CA LEU A 283 -12.49 -14.44 -13.49
C LEU A 283 -13.78 -15.18 -13.81
N MET A 284 -13.73 -16.51 -13.97
CA MET A 284 -14.93 -17.30 -14.22
C MET A 284 -15.94 -17.20 -13.08
N GLN A 285 -15.54 -16.89 -11.87
CA GLN A 285 -16.40 -16.74 -10.70
C GLN A 285 -16.88 -15.29 -10.48
N SER A 286 -16.31 -14.31 -11.19
CA SER A 286 -16.56 -12.89 -10.99
C SER A 286 -17.67 -12.36 -11.94
N GLU A 287 -18.18 -11.16 -11.63
CA GLU A 287 -19.17 -10.47 -12.49
C GLU A 287 -18.49 -9.91 -13.74
N LEU A 288 -18.88 -10.42 -14.91
CA LEU A 288 -18.29 -10.08 -16.22
C LEU A 288 -19.31 -9.59 -17.24
N ALA A 289 -20.47 -9.10 -16.80
CA ALA A 289 -21.51 -8.63 -17.70
C ALA A 289 -20.97 -7.55 -18.66
N GLY A 290 -21.19 -7.73 -19.95
CA GLY A 290 -20.72 -6.80 -20.98
C GLY A 290 -19.23 -6.87 -21.32
N SER A 291 -18.48 -7.81 -20.70
CA SER A 291 -17.04 -7.96 -20.93
C SER A 291 -16.70 -8.94 -22.05
N SER A 292 -15.53 -8.72 -22.65
CA SER A 292 -14.84 -9.68 -23.51
C SER A 292 -13.42 -9.90 -22.98
N LEU A 293 -12.92 -11.11 -23.05
CA LEU A 293 -11.60 -11.49 -22.52
C LEU A 293 -10.64 -11.77 -23.68
N PHE A 294 -9.51 -11.10 -23.67
CA PHE A 294 -8.42 -11.26 -24.65
C PHE A 294 -7.17 -11.72 -23.90
N VAL A 295 -6.68 -12.89 -24.25
CA VAL A 295 -5.48 -13.46 -23.63
C VAL A 295 -4.39 -13.65 -24.69
N LEU A 296 -3.24 -13.02 -24.48
CA LEU A 296 -2.08 -13.16 -25.36
C LEU A 296 -1.10 -14.15 -24.72
N ASP A 297 -0.96 -15.31 -25.37
CA ASP A 297 0.12 -16.24 -25.09
C ASP A 297 1.40 -15.70 -25.75
N ASN A 298 2.31 -15.21 -24.94
CA ASN A 298 3.51 -14.49 -25.36
C ASN A 298 4.67 -15.46 -25.72
N GLY A 299 4.37 -16.50 -26.48
CA GLY A 299 5.34 -17.50 -26.92
C GLY A 299 5.73 -18.49 -25.83
N SER A 300 4.76 -19.01 -25.09
CA SER A 300 4.98 -19.99 -24.02
C SER A 300 5.42 -21.34 -24.56
N THR A 301 6.27 -22.03 -23.78
CA THR A 301 6.79 -23.36 -24.05
C THR A 301 6.37 -24.42 -23.02
N ASP A 302 5.64 -23.98 -21.98
CA ASP A 302 5.03 -24.83 -20.95
C ASP A 302 3.58 -25.21 -21.32
N ASP A 303 2.77 -25.60 -20.34
CA ASP A 303 1.37 -26.00 -20.51
C ASP A 303 0.39 -24.81 -20.72
N THR A 304 0.87 -23.56 -20.79
CA THR A 304 0.02 -22.35 -20.98
C THR A 304 -0.95 -22.48 -22.17
N PRO A 305 -0.53 -22.94 -23.37
CA PRO A 305 -1.44 -23.12 -24.51
C PRO A 305 -2.53 -24.16 -24.25
N GLN A 306 -2.23 -25.22 -23.49
CA GLN A 306 -3.19 -26.26 -23.12
C GLN A 306 -4.24 -25.73 -22.14
N VAL A 307 -3.79 -24.96 -21.15
CA VAL A 307 -4.67 -24.27 -20.18
C VAL A 307 -5.65 -23.37 -20.95
N LEU A 308 -5.18 -22.50 -21.83
CA LEU A 308 -6.02 -21.61 -22.62
C LEU A 308 -7.09 -22.36 -23.43
N ARG A 309 -6.70 -23.44 -24.12
CA ARG A 309 -7.67 -24.29 -24.83
C ARG A 309 -8.72 -24.91 -23.91
N SER A 310 -8.36 -25.29 -22.69
CA SER A 310 -9.29 -25.86 -21.72
C SER A 310 -10.35 -24.88 -21.23
N TRP A 311 -10.05 -23.58 -21.23
CA TRP A 311 -10.96 -22.53 -20.80
C TRP A 311 -11.87 -22.00 -21.93
N GLN A 312 -11.50 -22.21 -23.21
CA GLN A 312 -12.24 -21.67 -24.37
C GLN A 312 -13.75 -21.96 -24.26
N GLY A 313 -14.12 -23.22 -24.22
CA GLY A 313 -15.55 -23.61 -24.19
C GLY A 313 -16.31 -23.13 -22.95
N ARG A 314 -15.61 -22.97 -21.82
CA ARG A 314 -16.22 -22.48 -20.57
C ARG A 314 -16.56 -20.98 -20.68
N PHE A 315 -15.62 -20.16 -21.19
CA PHE A 315 -15.86 -18.74 -21.38
C PHE A 315 -16.83 -18.48 -22.52
N ASP A 316 -16.79 -19.25 -23.62
CA ASP A 316 -17.78 -19.15 -24.69
C ASP A 316 -19.21 -19.44 -24.20
N ALA A 317 -19.38 -20.42 -23.31
CA ALA A 317 -20.67 -20.71 -22.69
C ALA A 317 -21.15 -19.59 -21.76
N ARG A 318 -20.23 -18.92 -21.04
CA ARG A 318 -20.56 -17.87 -20.09
C ARG A 318 -20.76 -16.50 -20.71
N LEU A 319 -19.84 -16.08 -21.57
CA LEU A 319 -19.80 -14.72 -22.13
C LEU A 319 -20.50 -14.63 -23.49
N GLY A 320 -20.69 -15.75 -24.15
CA GLY A 320 -21.12 -15.85 -25.55
C GLY A 320 -19.93 -16.12 -26.49
N SER A 321 -20.20 -16.80 -27.59
CA SER A 321 -19.19 -17.15 -28.58
C SER A 321 -18.47 -15.92 -29.11
N GLY A 322 -17.13 -16.02 -29.22
CA GLY A 322 -16.26 -14.96 -29.71
C GLY A 322 -15.92 -13.87 -28.69
N ARG A 323 -16.34 -14.02 -27.44
CA ARG A 323 -15.97 -13.07 -26.37
C ARG A 323 -14.77 -13.54 -25.53
N PHE A 324 -14.24 -14.73 -25.77
CA PHE A 324 -12.97 -15.19 -25.27
C PHE A 324 -12.03 -15.40 -26.46
N THR A 325 -11.01 -14.58 -26.58
CA THR A 325 -10.08 -14.57 -27.71
C THR A 325 -8.67 -14.87 -27.21
N VAL A 326 -8.05 -15.89 -27.79
CA VAL A 326 -6.64 -16.24 -27.53
C VAL A 326 -5.80 -15.82 -28.72
N ILE A 327 -4.73 -15.08 -28.45
CA ILE A 327 -3.71 -14.67 -29.40
C ILE A 327 -2.41 -15.42 -29.03
N THR A 328 -1.80 -16.13 -29.96
CA THR A 328 -0.55 -16.86 -29.71
C THR A 328 0.58 -16.25 -30.54
N LEU A 329 1.63 -15.83 -29.87
CA LEU A 329 2.86 -15.35 -30.51
C LEU A 329 3.90 -16.46 -30.57
N PRO A 330 4.77 -16.44 -31.59
CA PRO A 330 5.82 -17.47 -31.75
C PRO A 330 6.97 -17.29 -30.74
N VAL A 331 7.15 -16.09 -30.16
CA VAL A 331 8.24 -15.73 -29.25
C VAL A 331 7.77 -14.73 -28.21
N ASN A 332 8.46 -14.68 -27.08
CA ASN A 332 8.24 -13.68 -26.04
C ASN A 332 8.76 -12.31 -26.51
N ILE A 333 7.87 -11.33 -26.59
CA ILE A 333 8.17 -9.95 -27.00
C ILE A 333 8.30 -8.97 -25.84
N GLY A 334 8.19 -9.45 -24.58
CA GLY A 334 8.19 -8.63 -23.36
C GLY A 334 6.83 -8.03 -23.02
N ALA A 335 6.69 -7.62 -21.77
CA ALA A 335 5.42 -7.13 -21.22
C ALA A 335 4.90 -5.85 -21.89
N PRO A 336 5.71 -4.78 -22.07
CA PRO A 336 5.24 -3.55 -22.72
C PRO A 336 4.74 -3.78 -24.15
N ALA A 337 5.46 -4.62 -24.93
CA ALA A 337 5.07 -4.93 -26.29
C ALA A 337 3.80 -5.80 -26.35
N ALA A 338 3.63 -6.75 -25.41
CA ALA A 338 2.42 -7.55 -25.29
C ALA A 338 1.20 -6.70 -24.94
N ARG A 339 1.35 -5.74 -24.02
CA ARG A 339 0.31 -4.74 -23.70
C ARG A 339 -0.07 -3.90 -24.92
N ASN A 340 0.93 -3.43 -25.69
CA ASN A 340 0.72 -2.67 -26.92
C ASN A 340 0.02 -3.51 -27.99
N TRP A 341 0.40 -4.77 -28.12
CA TRP A 341 -0.27 -5.69 -29.05
C TRP A 341 -1.75 -5.80 -28.74
N LEU A 342 -2.11 -6.05 -27.48
CA LEU A 342 -3.49 -6.18 -27.05
C LEU A 342 -4.30 -4.89 -27.28
N MET A 343 -3.79 -3.72 -26.88
CA MET A 343 -4.55 -2.47 -27.03
C MET A 343 -4.76 -2.05 -28.50
N ARG A 344 -3.94 -2.55 -29.42
CA ARG A 344 -4.04 -2.24 -30.85
C ARG A 344 -4.93 -3.21 -31.62
N LEU A 345 -5.49 -4.25 -30.98
CA LEU A 345 -6.48 -5.12 -31.61
C LEU A 345 -7.75 -4.31 -31.93
N GLU A 346 -8.23 -4.41 -33.17
CA GLU A 346 -9.46 -3.73 -33.60
C GLU A 346 -10.65 -4.11 -32.71
N ALA A 347 -10.74 -5.38 -32.30
CA ALA A 347 -11.78 -5.89 -31.42
C ALA A 347 -11.75 -5.22 -30.05
N VAL A 348 -10.55 -4.94 -29.49
CA VAL A 348 -10.37 -4.22 -28.22
C VAL A 348 -10.82 -2.76 -28.36
N GLY A 349 -10.43 -2.10 -29.47
CA GLY A 349 -10.79 -0.71 -29.76
C GLY A 349 -12.31 -0.43 -29.89
N ARG A 350 -13.13 -1.48 -29.98
CA ARG A 350 -14.62 -1.37 -30.03
C ARG A 350 -15.27 -1.30 -28.64
N HIS A 351 -14.50 -1.49 -27.56
CA HIS A 351 -15.02 -1.41 -26.19
C HIS A 351 -14.90 0.00 -25.63
N ASP A 352 -15.66 0.29 -24.59
CA ASP A 352 -15.58 1.58 -23.86
C ASP A 352 -14.40 1.63 -22.89
N TYR A 353 -14.07 0.46 -22.31
CA TYR A 353 -13.02 0.29 -21.32
C TYR A 353 -12.08 -0.85 -21.68
N ALA A 354 -10.82 -0.73 -21.26
CA ALA A 354 -9.83 -1.80 -21.25
C ALA A 354 -9.28 -1.98 -19.84
N CYS A 355 -9.28 -3.20 -19.34
CA CYS A 355 -8.69 -3.53 -18.06
C CYS A 355 -7.55 -4.54 -18.25
N TYR A 356 -6.31 -4.12 -18.01
CA TYR A 356 -5.19 -5.05 -17.90
C TYR A 356 -5.23 -5.77 -16.57
N LEU A 357 -5.00 -7.07 -16.60
CA LEU A 357 -4.77 -7.92 -15.43
C LEU A 357 -3.49 -8.73 -15.65
N ASP A 358 -2.68 -8.87 -14.60
CA ASP A 358 -1.56 -9.82 -14.64
C ASP A 358 -2.08 -11.28 -14.66
N ASP A 359 -1.29 -12.17 -15.20
CA ASP A 359 -1.63 -13.59 -15.38
C ASP A 359 -1.54 -14.42 -14.07
N ASP A 360 -1.12 -13.80 -12.97
CA ASP A 360 -0.93 -14.43 -11.66
C ASP A 360 -1.67 -13.69 -10.53
N VAL A 361 -2.83 -13.10 -10.85
CA VAL A 361 -3.71 -12.45 -9.87
C VAL A 361 -4.99 -13.25 -9.63
N GLU A 362 -5.55 -13.12 -8.44
CA GLU A 362 -6.90 -13.58 -8.11
C GLU A 362 -7.76 -12.37 -7.74
N VAL A 363 -8.87 -12.20 -8.46
CA VAL A 363 -9.81 -11.09 -8.26
C VAL A 363 -11.03 -11.56 -7.46
N PRO A 364 -11.66 -10.71 -6.63
CA PRO A 364 -12.93 -11.01 -5.98
C PRO A 364 -14.09 -10.98 -6.99
N THR A 365 -15.24 -11.50 -6.60
CA THR A 365 -16.41 -11.62 -7.50
C THR A 365 -16.92 -10.30 -8.02
N ASP A 366 -16.80 -9.23 -7.25
CA ASP A 366 -17.32 -7.87 -7.50
C ASP A 366 -16.27 -6.87 -7.99
N TRP A 367 -15.07 -7.34 -8.37
CA TRP A 367 -13.92 -6.48 -8.68
C TRP A 367 -14.21 -5.40 -9.74
N LEU A 368 -14.92 -5.77 -10.81
CA LEU A 368 -15.25 -4.84 -11.89
C LEU A 368 -16.31 -3.82 -11.47
N LEU A 369 -17.25 -4.22 -10.60
CA LEU A 369 -18.24 -3.33 -10.02
C LEU A 369 -17.62 -2.30 -9.07
N ARG A 370 -16.59 -2.69 -8.31
CA ARG A 370 -15.81 -1.77 -7.46
C ARG A 370 -15.00 -0.77 -8.27
N LEU A 371 -14.39 -1.19 -9.37
CA LEU A 371 -13.77 -0.26 -10.33
C LEU A 371 -14.80 0.66 -10.98
N GLY A 372 -16.01 0.16 -11.26
CA GLY A 372 -17.12 0.96 -11.76
C GLY A 372 -17.56 2.05 -10.77
N ALA A 373 -17.58 1.77 -9.46
CA ALA A 373 -17.82 2.78 -8.43
C ALA A 373 -16.73 3.86 -8.44
N ALA A 374 -15.44 3.47 -8.53
CA ALA A 374 -14.35 4.44 -8.65
C ALA A 374 -14.46 5.31 -9.90
N ALA A 375 -14.78 4.70 -11.05
CA ALA A 375 -14.99 5.42 -12.32
C ALA A 375 -16.18 6.39 -12.27
N HIS A 376 -17.20 6.10 -11.46
CA HIS A 376 -18.32 6.99 -11.23
C HIS A 376 -17.93 8.21 -10.40
N HIS A 377 -17.17 8.03 -9.32
CA HIS A 377 -16.74 9.13 -8.45
C HIS A 377 -15.66 10.01 -9.07
N TYR A 378 -14.81 9.43 -9.92
CA TYR A 378 -13.69 10.12 -10.59
C TYR A 378 -13.70 9.84 -12.08
N PRO A 379 -14.69 10.38 -12.83
CA PRO A 379 -14.88 10.05 -14.25
C PRO A 379 -13.75 10.53 -15.16
N ASP A 380 -12.99 11.53 -14.72
CA ASP A 380 -11.90 12.15 -15.50
C ASP A 380 -10.53 11.53 -15.22
N ALA A 381 -10.47 10.49 -14.39
CA ALA A 381 -9.21 9.79 -14.10
C ALA A 381 -8.58 9.19 -15.36
N GLY A 382 -7.25 9.19 -15.41
CA GLY A 382 -6.50 8.56 -16.49
C GLY A 382 -6.58 7.03 -16.45
N VAL A 383 -6.58 6.48 -15.23
CA VAL A 383 -6.64 5.05 -14.93
C VAL A 383 -7.21 4.82 -13.54
N TRP A 384 -7.87 3.69 -13.34
CA TRP A 384 -8.31 3.21 -12.03
C TRP A 384 -7.60 1.91 -11.69
N GLY A 385 -7.01 1.84 -10.51
CA GLY A 385 -6.35 0.64 -9.98
C GLY A 385 -6.81 0.32 -8.57
N CYS A 386 -6.16 -0.64 -7.91
CA CYS A 386 -6.64 -1.19 -6.65
C CYS A 386 -5.53 -1.49 -5.65
N LYS A 387 -5.93 -1.92 -4.44
CA LYS A 387 -5.02 -2.50 -3.46
C LYS A 387 -4.59 -3.89 -3.91
N VAL A 388 -3.29 -4.16 -3.88
CA VAL A 388 -2.72 -5.48 -4.16
C VAL A 388 -2.07 -6.03 -2.91
N VAL A 389 -2.41 -7.28 -2.56
CA VAL A 389 -1.87 -7.99 -1.40
C VAL A 389 -1.15 -9.26 -1.83
N ASP A 390 -0.26 -9.76 -0.96
CA ASP A 390 0.42 -11.04 -1.17
C ASP A 390 -0.61 -12.19 -1.14
N HIS A 391 -0.60 -13.05 -2.16
CA HIS A 391 -1.54 -14.17 -2.24
C HIS A 391 -1.33 -15.18 -1.10
N ALA A 392 -0.08 -15.44 -0.72
CA ALA A 392 0.24 -16.40 0.33
C ALA A 392 -0.07 -15.86 1.73
N ASN A 393 0.07 -14.55 1.94
CA ASN A 393 -0.31 -13.88 3.17
C ASN A 393 -1.05 -12.57 2.88
N PRO A 394 -2.38 -12.61 2.71
CA PRO A 394 -3.18 -11.43 2.37
C PRO A 394 -3.15 -10.30 3.41
N ALA A 395 -2.61 -10.54 4.59
CA ALA A 395 -2.36 -9.49 5.58
C ALA A 395 -1.18 -8.56 5.21
N LEU A 396 -0.44 -8.86 4.13
CA LEU A 396 0.69 -8.05 3.67
C LEU A 396 0.36 -7.36 2.35
N ILE A 397 0.43 -6.04 2.35
CA ILE A 397 0.27 -5.22 1.15
C ILE A 397 1.48 -5.40 0.24
N GLN A 398 1.25 -5.48 -1.06
CA GLN A 398 2.27 -5.39 -2.10
C GLN A 398 2.27 -4.04 -2.81
N SER A 399 1.09 -3.42 -2.94
CA SER A 399 0.94 -2.08 -3.50
C SER A 399 -0.37 -1.44 -3.04
N ALA A 400 -0.30 -0.15 -2.74
CA ALA A 400 -1.43 0.74 -2.50
C ALA A 400 -1.26 2.02 -3.33
N ASP A 401 -1.89 3.14 -2.94
CA ASP A 401 -1.71 4.43 -3.58
C ASP A 401 -0.26 4.91 -3.50
N SER A 402 0.24 5.47 -4.58
CA SER A 402 1.58 6.06 -4.65
C SER A 402 1.54 7.49 -5.11
N HIS A 403 2.42 8.32 -4.54
CA HIS A 403 2.47 9.76 -4.75
C HIS A 403 3.81 10.19 -5.31
N LEU A 404 3.80 11.18 -6.20
CA LEU A 404 5.02 11.68 -6.84
C LEU A 404 5.83 12.57 -5.87
N LEU A 405 7.11 12.26 -5.75
CA LEU A 405 8.09 13.00 -4.95
C LEU A 405 9.24 13.43 -5.86
N VAL A 406 9.33 14.73 -6.12
CA VAL A 406 10.41 15.33 -6.92
C VAL A 406 11.25 16.20 -6.01
N GLU A 407 12.57 15.95 -6.00
CA GLU A 407 13.50 16.73 -5.19
C GLU A 407 13.79 18.05 -5.94
N PRO A 408 13.48 19.23 -5.36
CA PRO A 408 13.66 20.52 -6.04
C PRO A 408 15.10 20.78 -6.47
N ASP A 409 16.06 20.37 -5.65
CA ASP A 409 17.49 20.61 -5.84
C ASP A 409 18.26 19.37 -6.32
N ALA A 410 17.56 18.37 -6.86
CA ALA A 410 18.22 17.22 -7.47
C ALA A 410 19.14 17.69 -8.59
N GLY A 411 20.40 17.37 -8.49
CA GLY A 411 21.39 17.62 -9.53
C GLY A 411 21.11 16.81 -10.80
N PRO A 412 21.97 16.89 -11.82
CA PRO A 412 21.84 16.08 -13.02
C PRO A 412 21.84 14.59 -12.66
N LEU A 413 21.19 13.78 -13.50
CA LEU A 413 21.12 12.34 -13.35
C LEU A 413 22.54 11.74 -13.22
N ASP A 414 22.80 11.06 -12.11
CA ASP A 414 24.06 10.38 -11.85
C ASP A 414 23.93 8.89 -12.15
N LEU A 415 24.37 8.49 -13.33
CA LEU A 415 24.33 7.09 -13.79
C LEU A 415 25.33 6.19 -13.05
N SER A 416 26.26 6.72 -12.28
CA SER A 416 27.16 5.92 -11.44
C SER A 416 26.49 5.40 -10.17
N ARG A 417 25.34 5.93 -9.80
CA ARG A 417 24.59 5.54 -8.62
C ARG A 417 23.39 4.67 -8.98
N MET A 418 23.21 3.61 -8.22
CA MET A 418 22.01 2.78 -8.28
C MET A 418 20.81 3.41 -7.56
N ALA A 419 20.97 4.64 -7.06
CA ALA A 419 19.93 5.40 -6.39
C ALA A 419 19.05 6.17 -7.38
N PRO A 420 17.76 6.35 -7.10
CA PRO A 420 16.88 7.15 -7.93
C PRO A 420 17.33 8.61 -8.00
N ASN A 421 17.11 9.17 -9.14
CA ASN A 421 17.29 10.56 -9.54
C ASN A 421 16.09 10.92 -10.38
N PRO A 422 15.85 12.04 -10.66
CA PRO A 422 15.50 13.27 -10.00
C PRO A 422 14.16 13.15 -9.26
N PHE A 423 13.50 12.00 -9.33
CA PHE A 423 12.22 11.76 -8.68
C PHE A 423 12.10 10.34 -8.15
N ARG A 424 11.15 10.13 -7.27
CA ARG A 424 10.70 8.83 -6.78
C ARG A 424 9.19 8.86 -6.57
N LEU A 425 8.57 7.72 -6.48
CA LEU A 425 7.26 7.60 -5.87
C LEU A 425 7.39 7.41 -4.35
N SER A 426 6.34 7.73 -3.62
CA SER A 426 6.22 7.40 -2.20
C SER A 426 6.32 5.89 -1.98
N ASP A 427 6.34 5.45 -0.73
CA ASP A 427 6.33 4.03 -0.39
C ASP A 427 5.16 3.32 -1.09
N LEU A 428 5.45 2.18 -1.71
CA LEU A 428 4.43 1.28 -2.29
C LEU A 428 3.78 0.39 -1.21
N HIS A 429 4.17 0.59 0.05
CA HIS A 429 3.70 -0.19 1.19
C HIS A 429 4.07 -1.70 1.14
N ILE A 430 5.11 -2.05 0.39
CA ILE A 430 5.56 -3.45 0.26
C ILE A 430 5.79 -4.05 1.64
N GLN A 431 5.07 -5.15 1.93
CA GLN A 431 5.07 -5.88 3.20
C GLN A 431 4.59 -5.08 4.42
N THR A 432 3.89 -3.97 4.21
CA THR A 432 3.12 -3.30 5.26
C THR A 432 1.92 -4.16 5.64
N LEU A 433 1.59 -4.23 6.93
CA LEU A 433 0.38 -4.91 7.38
C LEU A 433 -0.87 -4.18 6.89
N ASP A 434 -1.78 -4.93 6.26
CA ASP A 434 -3.09 -4.44 5.89
C ASP A 434 -4.00 -4.40 7.13
N SER A 435 -4.06 -3.25 7.75
CA SER A 435 -4.97 -2.99 8.88
C SER A 435 -6.34 -2.48 8.43
N GLY A 436 -6.58 -2.34 7.12
CA GLY A 436 -7.75 -1.65 6.56
C GLY A 436 -7.64 -0.12 6.52
N LEU A 437 -6.48 0.44 6.89
CA LEU A 437 -6.23 1.90 6.77
C LEU A 437 -6.13 2.35 5.31
N PHE A 438 -5.75 1.44 4.42
CA PHE A 438 -5.63 1.67 2.98
C PHE A 438 -6.92 1.39 2.20
N ASP A 439 -8.03 1.06 2.89
CA ASP A 439 -9.34 0.88 2.28
C ASP A 439 -9.99 2.25 2.07
N ILE A 440 -9.46 3.00 1.11
CA ILE A 440 -9.84 4.37 0.77
C ILE A 440 -9.95 4.53 -0.75
N LEU A 441 -10.78 5.47 -1.17
CA LEU A 441 -10.93 5.86 -2.57
C LEU A 441 -10.39 7.28 -2.77
N ARG A 442 -9.34 7.47 -3.58
CA ARG A 442 -8.71 8.78 -3.80
C ARG A 442 -7.86 8.86 -5.07
N PRO A 443 -7.57 10.09 -5.57
CA PRO A 443 -6.53 10.28 -6.57
C PRO A 443 -5.12 9.97 -6.03
N CYS A 444 -4.22 9.60 -6.92
CA CYS A 444 -2.80 9.37 -6.63
C CYS A 444 -1.95 9.59 -7.88
N ALA A 445 -0.63 9.39 -7.81
CA ALA A 445 0.25 9.50 -8.98
C ALA A 445 0.44 8.18 -9.72
N SER A 446 0.30 7.05 -9.04
CA SER A 446 0.43 5.73 -9.68
C SER A 446 -0.33 4.66 -8.91
N VAL A 447 -0.80 3.67 -9.63
CA VAL A 447 -1.35 2.40 -9.17
C VAL A 447 -0.64 1.27 -9.90
N THR A 448 -0.59 0.06 -9.31
CA THR A 448 0.15 -1.04 -9.94
C THR A 448 -0.55 -1.62 -11.15
N GLY A 449 0.23 -2.06 -12.15
CA GLY A 449 -0.24 -2.69 -13.37
C GLY A 449 -0.94 -4.05 -13.20
N CYS A 450 -0.96 -4.62 -11.99
CA CYS A 450 -1.65 -5.88 -11.71
C CYS A 450 -3.15 -5.83 -12.01
N CYS A 451 -3.78 -4.64 -11.89
CA CYS A 451 -5.18 -4.40 -12.24
C CYS A 451 -5.33 -2.93 -12.65
N HIS A 452 -5.31 -2.65 -13.94
CA HIS A 452 -5.31 -1.30 -14.53
C HIS A 452 -6.50 -1.12 -15.47
N LEU A 453 -7.51 -0.36 -15.06
CA LEU A 453 -8.68 -0.03 -15.87
C LEU A 453 -8.52 1.33 -16.54
N PHE A 454 -8.67 1.38 -17.85
CA PHE A 454 -8.63 2.60 -18.67
C PHE A 454 -9.94 2.81 -19.42
N ARG A 455 -10.28 4.06 -19.73
CA ARG A 455 -11.11 4.31 -20.90
C ARG A 455 -10.31 4.02 -22.16
N ILE A 456 -10.88 3.30 -23.13
CA ILE A 456 -10.17 2.99 -24.39
C ILE A 456 -9.67 4.26 -25.07
N ARG A 457 -10.47 5.32 -25.08
CA ARG A 457 -10.06 6.60 -25.67
C ARG A 457 -8.80 7.13 -24.98
N THR A 458 -8.78 7.21 -23.66
CA THR A 458 -7.60 7.68 -22.89
C THR A 458 -6.40 6.77 -23.14
N LEU A 459 -6.59 5.45 -23.14
CA LEU A 459 -5.54 4.46 -23.39
C LEU A 459 -4.87 4.69 -24.75
N LEU A 460 -5.65 4.96 -25.80
CA LEU A 460 -5.14 5.16 -27.16
C LEU A 460 -4.53 6.55 -27.36
N GLU A 461 -5.14 7.61 -26.81
CA GLU A 461 -4.67 9.00 -26.92
C GLU A 461 -3.34 9.23 -26.21
N THR A 462 -3.06 8.53 -25.11
CA THR A 462 -1.83 8.70 -24.32
C THR A 462 -0.66 7.85 -24.82
N GLY A 463 -0.80 7.18 -25.95
CA GLY A 463 0.26 6.46 -26.64
C GLY A 463 0.54 5.06 -26.11
N ASP A 464 1.58 4.42 -26.59
CA ASP A 464 1.95 3.04 -26.28
C ASP A 464 2.69 2.93 -24.94
N PHE A 465 2.68 1.73 -24.32
CA PHE A 465 3.60 1.41 -23.25
C PHE A 465 5.03 1.42 -23.75
N ALA A 466 5.95 1.90 -22.93
CA ALA A 466 7.34 2.13 -23.31
C ALA A 466 8.10 0.81 -23.52
N ILE A 467 8.30 0.38 -24.77
CA ILE A 467 9.01 -0.87 -25.11
C ILE A 467 10.47 -0.87 -24.63
N HIS A 468 11.06 0.29 -24.36
CA HIS A 468 12.40 0.43 -23.77
C HIS A 468 12.50 -0.19 -22.37
N LEU A 469 11.36 -0.42 -21.71
CA LEU A 469 11.25 -1.04 -20.39
C LEU A 469 11.04 -2.55 -20.47
N SER A 470 11.29 -3.15 -21.65
CA SER A 470 11.34 -4.61 -21.78
C SER A 470 12.51 -5.20 -20.97
N PRO A 471 12.39 -6.44 -20.45
CA PRO A 471 11.27 -7.37 -20.65
C PRO A 471 10.04 -7.08 -19.78
N SER A 472 10.17 -6.39 -18.65
CA SER A 472 9.05 -6.04 -17.74
C SER A 472 9.51 -5.08 -16.65
N GLN A 473 8.56 -4.56 -15.88
CA GLN A 473 8.66 -3.63 -14.74
C GLN A 473 8.87 -2.17 -15.15
N TYR A 474 8.18 -1.29 -14.43
CA TYR A 474 8.14 0.17 -14.56
C TYR A 474 7.40 0.70 -15.81
N ASP A 475 6.92 -0.12 -16.70
CA ASP A 475 6.16 0.31 -17.88
C ASP A 475 4.74 0.80 -17.53
N ASP A 476 4.13 0.25 -16.50
CA ASP A 476 2.89 0.72 -15.88
C ASP A 476 3.09 2.07 -15.17
N MET A 477 4.11 2.17 -14.32
CA MET A 477 4.45 3.38 -13.60
C MET A 477 4.84 4.52 -14.56
N GLU A 478 5.64 4.25 -15.58
CA GLU A 478 6.01 5.23 -16.62
C GLU A 478 4.77 5.77 -17.31
N ARG A 479 3.81 4.89 -17.61
CA ARG A 479 2.56 5.29 -18.22
C ARG A 479 1.73 6.18 -17.30
N ASP A 480 1.66 5.85 -16.01
CA ASP A 480 0.95 6.65 -15.02
C ASP A 480 1.56 8.05 -14.88
N LEU A 481 2.90 8.17 -14.94
CA LEU A 481 3.57 9.47 -14.93
C LEU A 481 3.21 10.32 -16.16
N ARG A 482 3.14 9.72 -17.36
CA ARG A 482 2.65 10.44 -18.56
C ARG A 482 1.20 10.90 -18.41
N LEU A 483 0.36 10.10 -17.75
CA LEU A 483 -1.02 10.53 -17.44
C LEU A 483 -1.00 11.72 -16.48
N CYS A 484 -0.17 11.71 -15.43
CA CYS A 484 -0.02 12.83 -14.51
C CYS A 484 0.47 14.11 -15.22
N GLU A 485 1.46 14.02 -16.12
CA GLU A 485 1.94 15.13 -16.95
C GLU A 485 0.84 15.69 -17.86
N ALA A 486 -0.09 14.83 -18.31
CA ALA A 486 -1.28 15.23 -19.07
C ALA A 486 -2.45 15.73 -18.20
N GLY A 487 -2.29 15.83 -16.88
CA GLY A 487 -3.34 16.23 -15.93
C GLY A 487 -4.43 15.19 -15.70
N LYS A 488 -4.19 13.93 -16.10
CA LYS A 488 -5.13 12.80 -15.96
C LYS A 488 -4.64 11.83 -14.89
N PHE A 489 -4.76 12.22 -13.63
CA PHE A 489 -4.23 11.44 -12.51
C PHE A 489 -4.89 10.06 -12.36
N PRO A 490 -4.12 9.03 -11.97
CA PRO A 490 -4.65 7.76 -11.51
C PRO A 490 -5.57 7.90 -10.29
N VAL A 491 -6.47 6.94 -10.13
CA VAL A 491 -7.34 6.82 -8.94
C VAL A 491 -7.16 5.44 -8.33
N TYR A 492 -6.89 5.45 -7.04
CA TYR A 492 -6.76 4.27 -6.20
C TYR A 492 -8.10 3.91 -5.57
N GLN A 493 -8.56 2.66 -5.82
CA GLN A 493 -9.74 2.04 -5.23
C GLN A 493 -9.31 1.01 -4.18
N GLY A 494 -9.06 1.47 -2.96
CA GLY A 494 -8.56 0.61 -1.87
C GLY A 494 -9.58 -0.39 -1.33
N HIS A 495 -10.89 -0.19 -1.58
CA HIS A 495 -11.92 -1.17 -1.22
C HIS A 495 -11.96 -2.37 -2.16
N LEU A 496 -11.21 -2.35 -3.26
CA LEU A 496 -10.92 -3.50 -4.10
C LEU A 496 -9.55 -4.07 -3.73
N THR A 497 -9.54 -5.30 -3.25
CA THR A 497 -8.30 -6.03 -2.94
C THR A 497 -8.10 -7.16 -3.95
N VAL A 498 -6.97 -7.12 -4.67
CA VAL A 498 -6.54 -8.17 -5.59
C VAL A 498 -5.38 -8.93 -4.96
N ARG A 499 -5.40 -10.26 -5.04
CA ARG A 499 -4.31 -11.13 -4.53
C ARG A 499 -3.35 -11.45 -5.65
N HIS A 500 -2.06 -11.19 -5.43
CA HIS A 500 -1.01 -11.40 -6.44
C HIS A 500 -0.05 -12.52 -5.99
N LYS A 501 0.16 -13.52 -6.85
CA LYS A 501 0.95 -14.71 -6.52
C LYS A 501 2.45 -14.47 -6.53
N LYS A 502 2.93 -13.59 -7.40
CA LYS A 502 4.35 -13.20 -7.39
C LYS A 502 4.66 -12.46 -6.09
N ARG A 503 5.57 -13.01 -5.32
CA ARG A 503 5.97 -12.42 -4.04
C ARG A 503 6.93 -11.26 -4.22
N THR A 504 6.81 -10.23 -3.40
CA THR A 504 7.60 -9.00 -3.45
C THR A 504 8.45 -8.80 -2.18
N GLY A 505 9.33 -7.81 -2.17
CA GLY A 505 10.18 -7.47 -1.03
C GLY A 505 11.07 -8.63 -0.56
N ALA A 506 11.23 -8.81 0.74
CA ALA A 506 12.05 -9.87 1.33
C ALA A 506 11.56 -11.29 1.01
N ALA A 507 10.31 -11.45 0.58
CA ALA A 507 9.76 -12.73 0.15
C ALA A 507 9.99 -13.05 -1.34
N SER A 508 10.44 -12.07 -2.15
CA SER A 508 10.65 -12.23 -3.59
C SER A 508 11.75 -13.26 -3.89
N ARG A 509 11.50 -14.12 -4.88
CA ARG A 509 12.45 -15.14 -5.36
C ARG A 509 12.90 -14.87 -6.81
N VAL A 510 13.05 -13.59 -7.16
CA VAL A 510 13.55 -13.21 -8.50
C VAL A 510 15.02 -13.59 -8.66
N SER A 511 15.40 -13.90 -9.88
CA SER A 511 16.79 -14.17 -10.24
C SER A 511 17.62 -12.86 -10.23
N GLY A 512 18.94 -12.98 -10.10
CA GLY A 512 19.84 -11.81 -10.22
C GLY A 512 19.71 -11.08 -11.57
N GLN A 513 19.35 -11.79 -12.64
CA GLN A 513 19.08 -11.19 -13.95
C GLN A 513 17.79 -10.35 -13.93
N GLU A 514 16.72 -10.85 -13.32
CA GLU A 514 15.45 -10.10 -13.17
C GLU A 514 15.65 -8.86 -12.29
N GLU A 515 16.42 -8.97 -11.22
CA GLU A 515 16.78 -7.83 -10.37
C GLU A 515 17.60 -6.78 -11.13
N GLY A 516 18.60 -7.23 -11.91
CA GLY A 516 19.40 -6.35 -12.78
C GLY A 516 18.54 -5.66 -13.85
N ASN A 517 17.59 -6.38 -14.46
CA ASN A 517 16.64 -5.81 -15.41
C ASN A 517 15.74 -4.75 -14.75
N ALA A 518 15.24 -5.02 -13.55
CA ALA A 518 14.41 -4.07 -12.80
C ALA A 518 15.18 -2.79 -12.47
N LEU A 519 16.43 -2.90 -12.00
CA LEU A 519 17.29 -1.75 -11.74
C LEU A 519 17.55 -0.95 -13.02
N GLY A 520 17.91 -1.63 -14.13
CA GLY A 520 18.14 -1.00 -15.42
C GLY A 520 16.89 -0.27 -15.95
N ASN A 521 15.71 -0.88 -15.82
CA ASN A 521 14.45 -0.26 -16.24
C ASN A 521 14.08 0.94 -15.34
N ARG A 522 14.36 0.90 -14.04
CA ARG A 522 14.21 2.05 -13.16
C ARG A 522 15.02 3.25 -13.64
N TYR A 523 16.30 3.04 -13.98
CA TYR A 523 17.14 4.10 -14.54
C TYR A 523 16.58 4.65 -15.86
N LYS A 524 16.20 3.77 -16.78
CA LYS A 524 15.62 4.19 -18.05
C LYS A 524 14.37 5.05 -17.81
N MET A 525 13.42 4.58 -16.99
CA MET A 525 12.21 5.32 -16.66
C MET A 525 12.54 6.72 -16.11
N GLN A 526 13.52 6.83 -15.20
CA GLN A 526 13.91 8.12 -14.64
C GLN A 526 14.54 9.08 -15.65
N THR A 527 15.03 8.59 -16.79
CA THR A 527 15.56 9.43 -17.87
C THR A 527 14.53 9.79 -18.94
N MET A 528 13.32 9.26 -18.86
CA MET A 528 12.27 9.45 -19.89
C MET A 528 11.43 10.71 -19.64
N HIS A 529 11.47 11.26 -18.44
CA HIS A 529 10.62 12.37 -18.04
C HIS A 529 11.44 13.65 -17.81
N ASP A 530 10.90 14.77 -18.27
CA ASP A 530 11.46 16.09 -17.97
C ASP A 530 11.18 16.46 -16.52
N ARG A 531 12.20 17.01 -15.84
CA ARG A 531 12.12 17.34 -14.42
C ARG A 531 11.08 18.44 -14.14
N ASP A 532 11.01 19.45 -14.99
CA ASP A 532 10.07 20.57 -14.78
C ASP A 532 8.63 20.12 -15.02
N ALA A 533 8.41 19.20 -15.99
CA ALA A 533 7.13 18.56 -16.21
C ALA A 533 6.70 17.74 -14.98
N LEU A 534 7.62 16.96 -14.39
CA LEU A 534 7.34 16.20 -13.16
C LEU A 534 7.09 17.11 -11.94
N LEU A 535 7.81 18.22 -11.81
CA LEU A 535 7.53 19.22 -10.76
C LEU A 535 6.15 19.85 -10.92
N ALA A 536 5.75 20.16 -12.16
CA ALA A 536 4.40 20.65 -12.45
C ALA A 536 3.34 19.60 -12.13
N ALA A 537 3.56 18.35 -12.52
CA ALA A 537 2.66 17.22 -12.22
C ALA A 537 2.55 17.01 -10.70
N MET A 538 3.65 17.04 -9.95
CA MET A 538 3.63 16.92 -8.49
C MET A 538 2.82 18.04 -7.82
N ARG A 539 2.95 19.28 -8.27
CA ARG A 539 2.14 20.40 -7.76
C ARG A 539 0.67 20.20 -8.07
N ALA A 540 0.35 19.83 -9.30
CA ALA A 540 -1.04 19.55 -9.71
C ALA A 540 -1.63 18.38 -8.91
N GLU A 541 -0.85 17.34 -8.60
CA GLU A 541 -1.26 16.26 -7.71
C GLU A 541 -1.61 16.81 -6.31
N ARG A 542 -0.76 17.68 -5.70
CA ARG A 542 -1.04 18.27 -4.38
C ARG A 542 -2.32 19.09 -4.38
N ASP A 543 -2.54 19.88 -5.43
CA ASP A 543 -3.77 20.66 -5.58
C ASP A 543 -5.00 19.76 -5.70
N LEU A 544 -4.91 18.68 -6.47
CA LEU A 544 -5.96 17.68 -6.62
C LEU A 544 -6.27 16.97 -5.29
N LEU A 545 -5.23 16.57 -4.54
CA LEU A 545 -5.38 15.92 -3.24
C LEU A 545 -6.01 16.86 -2.20
N ASP A 546 -5.60 18.14 -2.18
CA ASP A 546 -6.19 19.16 -1.29
C ASP A 546 -7.68 19.39 -1.62
N ALA A 547 -8.01 19.52 -2.89
CA ALA A 547 -9.39 19.70 -3.34
C ALA A 547 -10.26 18.47 -3.01
N ASP A 548 -9.73 17.26 -3.22
CA ASP A 548 -10.42 16.01 -2.88
C ASP A 548 -10.67 15.88 -1.37
N LEU A 549 -9.63 16.13 -0.56
CA LEU A 549 -9.76 16.09 0.89
C LEU A 549 -10.78 17.11 1.38
N ARG A 550 -10.72 18.38 0.95
CA ARG A 550 -11.66 19.43 1.35
C ARG A 550 -13.11 19.07 1.03
N ARG A 551 -13.37 18.46 -0.12
CA ARG A 551 -14.70 17.98 -0.50
C ARG A 551 -15.21 16.92 0.50
N LYS A 552 -14.34 16.06 0.99
CA LYS A 552 -14.64 14.96 1.93
C LYS A 552 -14.78 15.42 3.38
N LEU A 553 -14.00 16.41 3.81
CA LEU A 553 -13.96 16.88 5.20
C LEU A 553 -15.31 17.34 5.72
N GLY A 554 -16.16 17.96 4.91
CA GLY A 554 -17.46 18.45 5.36
C GLY A 554 -18.39 17.35 5.90
N LEU A 555 -18.32 16.13 5.38
CA LEU A 555 -19.07 14.98 5.89
C LEU A 555 -18.50 14.49 7.22
N VAL A 556 -17.17 14.37 7.29
CA VAL A 556 -16.46 13.90 8.49
C VAL A 556 -16.65 14.87 9.65
N GLU A 557 -16.55 16.17 9.39
CA GLU A 557 -16.71 17.21 10.42
C GLU A 557 -18.11 17.19 11.03
N ARG A 558 -19.16 17.09 10.22
CA ARG A 558 -20.54 16.95 10.73
C ARG A 558 -20.68 15.74 11.65
N ALA A 559 -20.20 14.58 11.23
CA ALA A 559 -20.28 13.36 12.02
C ALA A 559 -19.45 13.40 13.32
N VAL A 560 -18.42 14.25 13.38
CA VAL A 560 -17.62 14.46 14.60
C VAL A 560 -18.33 15.39 15.57
N LEU A 561 -19.16 16.33 15.07
CA LEU A 561 -19.89 17.31 15.89
C LEU A 561 -21.23 16.76 16.43
N ASP A 562 -21.85 15.81 15.71
CA ASP A 562 -23.06 15.09 16.14
C ASP A 562 -22.71 14.05 17.23
#